data_5790be1b752e2e0bea873767784aef76
#
_entry.id   5790be1b752e2e0bea873767784aef76
#
_cell.length_a   1.000
_cell.length_b   1.000
_cell.length_c   1.000
_cell.angle_alpha   90.00
_cell.angle_beta   90.00
_cell.angle_gamma   90.00
#
_symmetry.space_group_name_H-M   'P 1'
#
loop_
_entity.id
_entity.type
_entity.pdbx_description
1 polymer ?
#
loop_
_entity_poly.entity_id
_entity_poly.type
_entity_poly.pdbx_seq_one_letter_code
_entity_poly.pdbx_strand_id
1 'polypeptide(L)'
;MDSNIQNVVIDTNVIVSAFLSSHDDVATVLVLNKLYKNEIRLYYSKEVLAEYKDVLNREKFKFDKREVNRFINYVLEKGIVIEPEKINEELIDKKDLPFYEIVMDKSIKESKLITGNIKHFPVKPFIMTPTEFIKIFGK
;
A
#
# COMPACT_ATOMS: atom_id res chain seq x y z
N MET A 1 -12.27 -8.85 -17.89
CA MET A 1 -10.84 -9.00 -18.21
C MET A 1 -10.02 -8.23 -17.19
N ASP A 2 -9.04 -8.90 -16.65
CA ASP A 2 -8.26 -8.33 -15.56
C ASP A 2 -7.05 -7.51 -16.02
N SER A 3 -6.94 -7.29 -17.33
CA SER A 3 -5.79 -6.61 -17.92
C SER A 3 -5.59 -5.18 -17.40
N ASN A 4 -6.66 -4.55 -16.90
CA ASN A 4 -6.60 -3.17 -16.40
C ASN A 4 -6.40 -3.09 -14.88
N ILE A 5 -6.38 -4.24 -14.19
CA ILE A 5 -6.19 -4.24 -12.74
C ILE A 5 -4.70 -4.09 -12.45
N GLN A 6 -4.36 -3.05 -11.70
CA GLN A 6 -2.97 -2.78 -11.35
C GLN A 6 -2.57 -3.58 -10.12
N ASN A 7 -1.38 -4.17 -10.17
CA ASN A 7 -0.76 -4.80 -9.00
C ASN A 7 -0.08 -3.71 -8.19
N VAL A 8 -0.43 -3.61 -6.92
CA VAL A 8 0.08 -2.52 -6.09
C VAL A 8 0.62 -3.04 -4.76
N VAL A 9 1.58 -2.31 -4.23
CA VAL A 9 2.03 -2.37 -2.84
C VAL A 9 1.70 -1.01 -2.26
N ILE A 10 1.04 -0.99 -1.10
CA ILE A 10 0.61 0.28 -0.50
C ILE A 10 1.36 0.49 0.81
N ASP A 11 2.15 1.55 0.88
CA ASP A 11 2.87 1.93 2.09
C ASP A 11 1.86 2.28 3.19
N THR A 12 2.19 1.93 4.42
CA THR A 12 1.29 2.11 5.56
C THR A 12 0.83 3.56 5.71
N ASN A 13 1.69 4.53 5.41
CA ASN A 13 1.33 5.95 5.54
C ASN A 13 0.15 6.34 4.64
N VAL A 14 -0.03 5.68 3.52
CA VAL A 14 -1.17 5.92 2.63
C VAL A 14 -2.47 5.49 3.31
N ILE A 15 -2.45 4.33 3.96
CA ILE A 15 -3.62 3.82 4.67
C ILE A 15 -3.95 4.72 5.87
N VAL A 16 -2.93 5.09 6.64
CA VAL A 16 -3.11 6.01 7.78
C VAL A 16 -3.73 7.32 7.31
N SER A 17 -3.20 7.89 6.23
CA SER A 17 -3.73 9.14 5.69
C SER A 17 -5.19 9.01 5.27
N ALA A 18 -5.55 7.90 4.63
CA ALA A 18 -6.93 7.66 4.24
C ALA A 18 -7.86 7.58 5.46
N PHE A 19 -7.42 6.89 6.51
CA PHE A 19 -8.20 6.77 7.75
C PHE A 19 -8.35 8.12 8.48
N LEU A 20 -7.34 8.97 8.40
CA LEU A 20 -7.37 10.28 9.05
C LEU A 20 -8.22 11.30 8.28
N SER A 21 -8.47 11.08 7.02
CA SER A 21 -9.17 12.06 6.19
C SER A 21 -10.66 12.07 6.44
N SER A 22 -11.23 13.28 6.48
CA SER A 22 -12.69 13.47 6.53
C SER A 22 -13.26 13.81 5.14
N HIS A 23 -12.42 13.79 4.10
CA HIS A 23 -12.84 14.14 2.74
C HIS A 23 -12.73 12.93 1.82
N ASP A 24 -13.75 12.71 1.02
CA ASP A 24 -13.84 11.54 0.13
C ASP A 24 -13.03 11.70 -1.15
N ASP A 25 -12.60 12.92 -1.47
CA ASP A 25 -11.97 13.20 -2.76
C ASP A 25 -10.44 13.28 -2.69
N VAL A 26 -9.85 13.07 -1.52
CA VAL A 26 -8.39 13.07 -1.44
C VAL A 26 -7.83 11.76 -1.99
N ALA A 27 -6.62 11.85 -2.54
CA ALA A 27 -6.04 10.73 -3.29
C ALA A 27 -5.88 9.45 -2.47
N THR A 28 -5.50 9.56 -1.18
CA THR A 28 -5.35 8.38 -0.32
C THR A 28 -6.66 7.65 -0.11
N VAL A 29 -7.76 8.39 0.07
CA VAL A 29 -9.09 7.80 0.20
C VAL A 29 -9.51 7.15 -1.11
N LEU A 30 -9.21 7.79 -2.24
CA LEU A 30 -9.54 7.22 -3.54
C LEU A 30 -8.78 5.91 -3.79
N VAL A 31 -7.53 5.83 -3.36
CA VAL A 31 -6.76 4.57 -3.46
C VAL A 31 -7.42 3.48 -2.62
N LEU A 32 -7.79 3.79 -1.36
CA LEU A 32 -8.44 2.82 -0.48
C LEU A 32 -9.78 2.36 -1.06
N ASN A 33 -10.55 3.28 -1.62
CA ASN A 33 -11.83 2.94 -2.25
C ASN A 33 -11.64 2.00 -3.44
N LYS A 34 -10.61 2.25 -4.26
CA LYS A 34 -10.29 1.34 -5.37
C LYS A 34 -9.94 -0.06 -4.87
N LEU A 35 -9.23 -0.13 -3.76
CA LEU A 35 -8.89 -1.41 -3.15
C LEU A 35 -10.17 -2.17 -2.77
N TYR A 36 -11.06 -1.54 -2.02
CA TYR A 36 -12.31 -2.18 -1.56
C TYR A 36 -13.24 -2.55 -2.71
N LYS A 37 -13.15 -1.85 -3.83
CA LYS A 37 -13.95 -2.17 -5.03
C LYS A 37 -13.28 -3.23 -5.91
N ASN A 38 -12.13 -3.77 -5.48
CA ASN A 38 -11.37 -4.77 -6.24
C ASN A 38 -10.89 -4.23 -7.59
N GLU A 39 -10.65 -2.94 -7.68
CA GLU A 39 -10.14 -2.29 -8.90
C GLU A 39 -8.62 -2.31 -8.97
N ILE A 40 -7.97 -2.61 -7.85
CA ILE A 40 -6.53 -2.81 -7.78
C ILE A 40 -6.27 -4.08 -6.98
N ARG A 41 -5.09 -4.68 -7.19
CA ARG A 41 -4.73 -5.94 -6.53
C ARG A 41 -3.57 -5.69 -5.59
N LEU A 42 -3.79 -5.91 -4.31
CA LEU A 42 -2.80 -5.64 -3.27
C LEU A 42 -1.90 -6.83 -3.05
N TYR A 43 -0.59 -6.60 -3.11
CA TYR A 43 0.43 -7.56 -2.70
C TYR A 43 0.98 -7.16 -1.35
N TYR A 44 1.28 -8.13 -0.51
CA TYR A 44 1.83 -7.89 0.82
C TYR A 44 2.71 -9.05 1.24
N SER A 45 3.52 -8.82 2.28
CA SER A 45 4.33 -9.85 2.92
C SER A 45 3.92 -9.93 4.39
N LYS A 46 4.45 -10.92 5.09
CA LYS A 46 4.20 -11.03 6.54
C LYS A 46 4.65 -9.77 7.28
N GLU A 47 5.80 -9.22 6.89
CA GLU A 47 6.33 -8.01 7.53
C GLU A 47 5.43 -6.81 7.28
N VAL A 48 4.93 -6.66 6.06
CA VAL A 48 4.02 -5.57 5.71
C VAL A 48 2.71 -5.70 6.47
N LEU A 49 2.15 -6.90 6.57
CA LEU A 49 0.93 -7.13 7.32
C LEU A 49 1.12 -6.80 8.79
N ALA A 50 2.24 -7.21 9.37
CA ALA A 50 2.56 -6.92 10.77
C ALA A 50 2.63 -5.41 11.00
N GLU A 51 3.22 -4.66 10.07
CA GLU A 51 3.28 -3.21 10.18
C GLU A 51 1.90 -2.57 10.06
N TYR A 52 1.06 -3.02 9.12
CA TYR A 52 -0.31 -2.52 9.04
C TYR A 52 -1.03 -2.69 10.38
N LYS A 53 -0.96 -3.88 10.96
CA LYS A 53 -1.62 -4.17 12.24
C LYS A 53 -1.08 -3.30 13.36
N ASP A 54 0.24 -3.18 13.44
CA ASP A 54 0.87 -2.41 14.51
C ASP A 54 0.50 -0.93 14.42
N VAL A 55 0.66 -0.34 13.24
CA VAL A 55 0.45 1.10 13.07
C VAL A 55 -1.02 1.48 13.23
N LEU A 56 -1.92 0.71 12.61
CA LEU A 56 -3.35 1.04 12.63
C LEU A 56 -3.98 0.85 14.00
N ASN A 57 -3.34 0.07 14.88
CA ASN A 57 -3.83 -0.14 16.24
C ASN A 57 -3.16 0.76 17.27
N ARG A 58 -2.33 1.71 16.86
CA ARG A 58 -1.69 2.63 17.80
C ARG A 58 -2.72 3.55 18.44
N GLU A 59 -2.65 3.67 19.77
CA GLU A 59 -3.61 4.48 20.53
C GLU A 59 -3.67 5.94 20.08
N LYS A 60 -2.55 6.48 19.65
CA LYS A 60 -2.51 7.89 19.25
C LYS A 60 -3.45 8.24 18.11
N PHE A 61 -3.77 7.27 17.25
CA PHE A 61 -4.67 7.50 16.12
C PHE A 61 -6.14 7.36 16.50
N LYS A 62 -6.45 6.53 17.48
CA LYS A 62 -7.84 6.28 17.93
C LYS A 62 -8.77 5.88 16.78
N PHE A 63 -8.26 5.12 15.83
CA PHE A 63 -9.07 4.65 14.72
C PHE A 63 -10.16 3.69 15.21
N ASP A 64 -11.33 3.76 14.57
CA ASP A 64 -12.42 2.83 14.86
C ASP A 64 -11.95 1.40 14.57
N LYS A 65 -12.08 0.53 15.58
CA LYS A 65 -11.65 -0.86 15.47
C LYS A 65 -12.33 -1.59 14.31
N ARG A 66 -13.58 -1.24 14.01
CA ARG A 66 -14.31 -1.86 12.89
C ARG A 66 -13.67 -1.50 11.56
N GLU A 67 -13.23 -0.25 11.40
CA GLU A 67 -12.55 0.18 10.18
C GLU A 67 -11.19 -0.51 10.03
N VAL A 68 -10.43 -0.61 11.12
CA VAL A 68 -9.13 -1.30 11.10
C VAL A 68 -9.33 -2.77 10.76
N ASN A 69 -10.28 -3.43 11.41
CA ASN A 69 -10.56 -4.84 11.16
C ASN A 69 -11.04 -5.07 9.73
N ARG A 70 -11.84 -4.16 9.20
CA ARG A 70 -12.30 -4.25 7.81
C ARG A 70 -11.10 -4.25 6.85
N PHE A 71 -10.17 -3.34 7.07
CA PHE A 71 -8.98 -3.27 6.21
C PHE A 71 -8.13 -4.54 6.33
N ILE A 72 -7.82 -4.95 7.56
CA ILE A 72 -6.99 -6.13 7.79
C ILE A 72 -7.66 -7.38 7.21
N ASN A 73 -8.96 -7.54 7.43
CA ASN A 73 -9.68 -8.69 6.87
C ASN A 73 -9.69 -8.66 5.34
N TYR A 74 -9.80 -7.48 4.74
CA TYR A 74 -9.71 -7.36 3.30
C TYR A 74 -8.33 -7.84 2.80
N VAL A 75 -7.25 -7.40 3.46
CA VAL A 75 -5.90 -7.81 3.09
C VAL A 75 -5.76 -9.32 3.15
N LEU A 76 -6.26 -9.93 4.24
CA LEU A 76 -6.15 -11.39 4.42
C LEU A 76 -7.00 -12.18 3.42
N GLU A 77 -8.17 -11.67 3.05
CA GLU A 77 -9.07 -12.40 2.15
C GLU A 77 -8.76 -12.16 0.67
N LYS A 78 -8.41 -10.94 0.30
CA LYS A 78 -8.29 -10.53 -1.09
C LYS A 78 -6.86 -10.21 -1.51
N GLY A 79 -6.00 -9.86 -0.57
CA GLY A 79 -4.61 -9.56 -0.87
C GLY A 79 -3.84 -10.81 -1.27
N ILE A 80 -2.74 -10.60 -1.96
CA ILE A 80 -1.86 -11.69 -2.39
C ILE A 80 -0.60 -11.63 -1.55
N VAL A 81 -0.39 -12.65 -0.72
CA VAL A 81 0.80 -12.72 0.12
C VAL A 81 1.95 -13.30 -0.68
N ILE A 82 3.11 -12.66 -0.56
CA ILE A 82 4.34 -13.20 -1.13
C ILE A 82 5.46 -13.17 -0.09
N GLU A 83 6.50 -13.92 -0.41
CA GLU A 83 7.71 -13.95 0.41
C GLU A 83 8.84 -13.43 -0.50
N PRO A 84 9.04 -12.10 -0.55
CA PRO A 84 9.96 -11.53 -1.54
C PRO A 84 11.41 -11.85 -1.20
N GLU A 85 12.26 -11.82 -2.22
CA GLU A 85 13.69 -11.94 -2.02
C GLU A 85 14.19 -10.74 -1.21
N LYS A 86 15.08 -11.01 -0.26
CA LYS A 86 15.69 -9.95 0.53
C LYS A 86 16.61 -9.11 -0.33
N ILE A 87 16.54 -7.80 -0.15
CA ILE A 87 17.38 -6.86 -0.88
C ILE A 87 18.36 -6.22 0.09
N ASN A 88 19.63 -6.28 -0.25
CA ASN A 88 20.69 -5.66 0.55
C ASN A 88 20.94 -4.23 0.04
N GLU A 89 19.97 -3.37 0.30
CA GLU A 89 20.02 -1.98 -0.13
C GLU A 89 19.65 -1.09 1.04
N GLU A 90 20.38 0.01 1.22
CA GLU A 90 20.07 0.95 2.29
C GLU A 90 19.06 1.99 1.81
N LEU A 91 17.90 1.99 2.44
CA LEU A 91 16.91 3.04 2.24
C LEU A 91 17.07 4.07 3.36
N ILE A 92 16.54 5.27 3.12
CA ILE A 92 16.56 6.35 4.12
C ILE A 92 15.94 5.89 5.44
N ASP A 93 14.85 5.15 5.36
CA ASP A 93 14.22 4.53 6.52
C ASP A 93 14.17 3.02 6.31
N LYS A 94 14.77 2.27 7.23
CA LYS A 94 14.80 0.81 7.17
C LYS A 94 13.41 0.19 7.17
N LYS A 95 12.43 0.87 7.78
CA LYS A 95 11.06 0.38 7.83
C LYS A 95 10.40 0.34 6.46
N ASP A 96 10.94 1.06 5.49
CA ASP A 96 10.40 1.07 4.14
C ASP A 96 10.86 -0.12 3.31
N LEU A 97 11.90 -0.80 3.74
CA LEU A 97 12.49 -1.90 2.98
C LEU A 97 11.52 -3.03 2.65
N PRO A 98 10.66 -3.50 3.59
CA PRO A 98 9.72 -4.56 3.25
C PRO A 98 8.80 -4.21 2.07
N PHE A 99 8.37 -2.96 1.96
CA PHE A 99 7.52 -2.51 0.84
C PHE A 99 8.32 -2.52 -0.46
N TYR A 100 9.55 -2.02 -0.40
CA TYR A 100 10.43 -1.97 -1.56
C TYR A 100 10.76 -3.37 -2.07
N GLU A 101 11.01 -4.31 -1.16
CA GLU A 101 11.31 -5.70 -1.53
C GLU A 101 10.16 -6.31 -2.34
N ILE A 102 8.91 -6.01 -1.98
CA ILE A 102 7.77 -6.55 -2.71
C ILE A 102 7.71 -5.96 -4.12
N VAL A 103 7.80 -4.62 -4.25
CA VAL A 103 7.65 -3.99 -5.57
C VAL A 103 8.79 -4.37 -6.51
N MET A 104 9.96 -4.70 -5.96
CA MET A 104 11.11 -5.13 -6.75
C MET A 104 11.10 -6.63 -7.07
N ASP A 105 10.17 -7.39 -6.49
CA ASP A 105 10.15 -8.84 -6.67
C ASP A 105 9.74 -9.21 -8.10
N LYS A 106 10.57 -10.03 -8.73
CA LYS A 106 10.39 -10.41 -10.14
C LYS A 106 9.21 -11.34 -10.37
N SER A 107 8.70 -11.97 -9.30
CA SER A 107 7.56 -12.88 -9.43
C SER A 107 6.25 -12.13 -9.66
N ILE A 108 6.23 -10.82 -9.39
CA ILE A 108 5.07 -9.97 -9.62
C ILE A 108 5.24 -9.21 -10.92
N LYS A 109 4.26 -9.34 -11.81
CA LYS A 109 4.30 -8.64 -13.08
C LYS A 109 3.84 -7.19 -12.90
N GLU A 110 4.73 -6.25 -13.22
CA GLU A 110 4.40 -4.82 -13.30
C GLU A 110 3.68 -4.25 -12.08
N SER A 111 4.26 -4.46 -10.90
CA SER A 111 3.69 -3.88 -9.68
C SER A 111 4.11 -2.42 -9.52
N LYS A 112 3.32 -1.68 -8.74
CA LYS A 112 3.59 -0.29 -8.39
C LYS A 112 3.57 -0.13 -6.88
N LEU A 113 4.49 0.67 -6.36
CA LEU A 113 4.51 1.04 -4.94
C LEU A 113 3.88 2.41 -4.81
N ILE A 114 2.84 2.50 -3.98
CA ILE A 114 2.16 3.76 -3.69
C ILE A 114 2.58 4.22 -2.30
N THR A 115 3.20 5.37 -2.21
CA THR A 115 3.74 5.88 -0.95
C THR A 115 3.56 7.39 -0.84
N GLY A 116 3.29 7.86 0.37
CA GLY A 116 3.29 9.28 0.66
C GLY A 116 4.68 9.84 0.92
N ASN A 117 5.68 8.97 1.08
CA ASN A 117 7.07 9.35 1.36
C ASN A 117 7.99 9.02 0.18
N ILE A 118 7.64 9.56 -0.98
CA ILE A 118 8.35 9.23 -2.24
C ILE A 118 9.86 9.47 -2.13
N LYS A 119 10.27 10.46 -1.35
CA LYS A 119 11.69 10.80 -1.19
C LYS A 119 12.48 9.76 -0.39
N HIS A 120 11.80 8.88 0.33
CA HIS A 120 12.46 7.82 1.09
C HIS A 120 12.93 6.67 0.20
N PHE A 121 12.51 6.64 -1.05
CA PHE A 121 12.77 5.53 -1.97
C PHE A 121 13.64 5.98 -3.14
N PRO A 122 14.36 5.05 -3.76
CA PRO A 122 15.03 5.37 -5.04
C PRO A 122 14.00 5.84 -6.08
N VAL A 123 14.45 6.72 -6.96
CA VAL A 123 13.59 7.22 -8.04
C VAL A 123 13.37 6.10 -9.05
N LYS A 124 12.15 5.61 -9.16
CA LYS A 124 11.76 4.55 -10.08
C LYS A 124 10.41 4.90 -10.69
N PRO A 125 10.18 4.58 -11.97
CA PRO A 125 8.90 4.91 -12.60
C PRO A 125 7.70 4.19 -12.00
N PHE A 126 7.93 3.08 -11.28
CA PHE A 126 6.86 2.32 -10.64
C PHE A 126 6.67 2.66 -9.16
N ILE A 127 7.37 3.66 -8.64
CA ILE A 127 7.17 4.17 -7.27
C ILE A 127 6.55 5.55 -7.39
N MET A 128 5.36 5.72 -6.83
CA MET A 128 4.58 6.94 -7.04
C MET A 128 3.75 7.32 -5.83
N THR A 129 3.36 8.57 -5.78
CA THR A 129 2.47 9.06 -4.73
C THR A 129 1.03 8.65 -5.03
N PRO A 130 0.14 8.69 -4.01
CA PRO A 130 -1.29 8.46 -4.25
C PRO A 130 -1.85 9.39 -5.32
N THR A 131 -1.47 10.67 -5.31
CA THR A 131 -1.95 11.64 -6.29
C THR A 131 -1.53 11.23 -7.70
N GLU A 132 -0.26 10.85 -7.87
CA GLU A 132 0.23 10.39 -9.16
C GLU A 132 -0.51 9.13 -9.64
N PHE A 133 -0.71 8.18 -8.72
CA PHE A 133 -1.41 6.95 -9.05
C PHE A 133 -2.84 7.23 -9.54
N ILE A 134 -3.59 8.04 -8.80
CA ILE A 134 -4.96 8.38 -9.15
C ILE A 134 -5.00 9.16 -10.46
N LYS A 135 -4.04 10.04 -10.70
CA LYS A 135 -3.97 10.80 -11.95
C LYS A 135 -3.82 9.88 -13.16
N ILE A 136 -3.06 8.80 -13.03
CA ILE A 136 -2.81 7.86 -14.13
C ILE A 136 -3.92 6.81 -14.23
N PHE A 137 -4.34 6.25 -13.11
CA PHE A 137 -5.23 5.08 -13.06
C PHE A 137 -6.59 5.34 -12.42
N GLY A 138 -6.92 6.60 -12.11
CA GLY A 138 -8.08 6.93 -11.31
C GLY A 138 -9.43 6.88 -12.02
N LYS A 139 -9.43 6.66 -13.31
CA LYS A 139 -10.68 6.65 -14.08
C LYS A 139 -11.39 5.32 -14.02
#